data_7041475afdb84c31ea4d0bbed2345896
#
_entry.id   7041475afdb84c31ea4d0bbed2345896
#
_cell.length_a   1.000
_cell.length_b   1.000
_cell.length_c   1.000
_cell.angle_alpha   90.00
_cell.angle_beta   90.00
_cell.angle_gamma   90.00
#
_symmetry.space_group_name_H-M   'P 1'
#
loop_
_entity.id
_entity.type
_entity.pdbx_description
1 polymer ?
#
loop_
_entity_poly.entity_id
_entity_poly.type
_entity_poly.pdbx_seq_one_letter_code
_entity_poly.pdbx_strand_id
1 'polypeptide(L)'
;MALSTHLQLLQQKRGTIKWEVKNMKILSILMCYLLGTILTGEIVTYIMTGESASKLGTSGNPGMANVMSHLGIIPGIIVLLGDILKCVCAMLIGYYFIDASKTGILIGGALCTIGHDFPFWRKFKGGKGVATTCSVIFIYGPMAGFISLIVGLLTVIVTKYLCVGAVVIPLIMIPFAFKNNLIDGLLMTGLTLLMFYKNYPQLSIIKTHQAEKNDIIAGLKNKLGHK
;
A
#
# COMPACT_ATOMS: atom_id res chain seq x y z
N MET A 1 -22.66 -10.00 -52.03
CA MET A 1 -21.22 -10.22 -51.82
C MET A 1 -20.58 -9.07 -51.01
N ALA A 2 -20.69 -7.81 -51.39
CA ALA A 2 -20.07 -6.67 -50.69
C ALA A 2 -20.48 -6.51 -49.20
N LEU A 3 -21.77 -6.78 -48.85
CA LEU A 3 -22.26 -6.63 -47.49
C LEU A 3 -21.67 -7.68 -46.52
N SER A 4 -21.47 -8.91 -46.98
CA SER A 4 -20.87 -9.99 -46.18
C SER A 4 -19.38 -9.71 -45.89
N THR A 5 -18.64 -9.17 -46.86
CA THR A 5 -17.24 -8.77 -46.69
C THR A 5 -17.11 -7.59 -45.72
N HIS A 6 -18.01 -6.62 -45.79
CA HIS A 6 -18.02 -5.48 -44.87
C HIS A 6 -18.30 -5.91 -43.40
N LEU A 7 -19.26 -6.81 -43.19
CA LEU A 7 -19.54 -7.38 -41.88
C LEU A 7 -18.35 -8.16 -41.29
N GLN A 8 -17.67 -8.94 -42.12
CA GLN A 8 -16.44 -9.66 -41.71
C GLN A 8 -15.34 -8.70 -41.27
N LEU A 9 -15.11 -7.62 -42.01
CA LEU A 9 -14.12 -6.60 -41.64
C LEU A 9 -14.46 -5.90 -40.33
N LEU A 10 -15.73 -5.61 -40.08
CA LEU A 10 -16.19 -5.02 -38.82
C LEU A 10 -16.01 -5.97 -37.64
N GLN A 11 -16.29 -7.26 -37.83
CA GLN A 11 -16.07 -8.30 -36.79
C GLN A 11 -14.56 -8.46 -36.49
N GLN A 12 -13.72 -8.46 -37.53
CA GLN A 12 -12.27 -8.53 -37.38
C GLN A 12 -11.73 -7.32 -36.61
N LYS A 13 -12.12 -6.10 -36.99
CA LYS A 13 -11.73 -4.88 -36.25
C LYS A 13 -12.17 -4.91 -34.78
N ARG A 14 -13.41 -5.36 -34.51
CA ARG A 14 -13.90 -5.53 -33.13
C ARG A 14 -13.08 -6.55 -32.34
N GLY A 15 -12.67 -7.64 -32.97
CA GLY A 15 -11.80 -8.65 -32.37
C GLY A 15 -10.43 -8.09 -32.00
N THR A 16 -9.80 -7.34 -32.93
CA THR A 16 -8.50 -6.71 -32.70
C THR A 16 -8.55 -5.69 -31.55
N ILE A 17 -9.55 -4.81 -31.54
CA ILE A 17 -9.72 -3.81 -30.46
C ILE A 17 -9.91 -4.49 -29.11
N LYS A 18 -10.76 -5.53 -29.03
CA LYS A 18 -10.95 -6.28 -27.77
C LYS A 18 -9.68 -6.94 -27.27
N TRP A 19 -8.86 -7.47 -28.17
CA TRP A 19 -7.58 -8.09 -27.85
C TRP A 19 -6.57 -7.06 -27.31
N GLU A 20 -6.46 -5.91 -27.96
CA GLU A 20 -5.60 -4.80 -27.54
C GLU A 20 -5.99 -4.29 -26.14
N VAL A 21 -7.28 -4.03 -25.90
CA VAL A 21 -7.78 -3.56 -24.58
C VAL A 21 -7.49 -4.60 -23.48
N LYS A 22 -7.68 -5.89 -23.77
CA LYS A 22 -7.38 -6.96 -22.81
C LYS A 22 -5.88 -6.99 -22.46
N ASN A 23 -5.01 -6.88 -23.46
CA ASN A 23 -3.55 -6.91 -23.25
C ASN A 23 -3.08 -5.67 -22.49
N MET A 24 -3.65 -4.50 -22.77
CA MET A 24 -3.37 -3.28 -22.00
C MET A 24 -3.75 -3.42 -20.53
N LYS A 25 -4.90 -4.03 -20.21
CA LYS A 25 -5.29 -4.28 -18.82
C LYS A 25 -4.32 -5.22 -18.10
N ILE A 26 -3.91 -6.32 -18.74
CA ILE A 26 -2.95 -7.27 -18.18
C ILE A 26 -1.60 -6.60 -17.92
N LEU A 27 -1.10 -5.81 -18.88
CA LEU A 27 0.13 -5.05 -18.73
C LEU A 27 0.04 -4.06 -17.56
N SER A 28 -1.09 -3.35 -17.44
CA SER A 28 -1.32 -2.38 -16.37
C SER A 28 -1.35 -3.04 -15.00
N ILE A 29 -1.97 -4.20 -14.86
CA ILE A 29 -1.94 -5.00 -13.63
C ILE A 29 -0.50 -5.35 -13.24
N LEU A 30 0.30 -5.82 -14.20
CA LEU A 30 1.70 -6.14 -13.97
C LEU A 30 2.50 -4.89 -13.57
N MET A 31 2.31 -3.76 -14.26
CA MET A 31 2.98 -2.49 -13.96
C MET A 31 2.65 -1.98 -12.56
N CYS A 32 1.40 -2.06 -12.11
CA CYS A 32 1.01 -1.67 -10.74
C CYS A 32 1.75 -2.51 -9.69
N TYR A 33 1.85 -3.83 -9.89
CA TYR A 33 2.61 -4.70 -9.00
C TYR A 33 4.11 -4.35 -9.03
N LEU A 34 4.70 -4.18 -10.22
CA LEU A 34 6.12 -3.86 -10.37
C LEU A 34 6.48 -2.53 -9.71
N LEU A 35 5.67 -1.48 -9.86
CA LEU A 35 5.84 -0.23 -9.12
C LEU A 35 5.86 -0.47 -7.61
N GLY A 36 4.98 -1.32 -7.11
CA GLY A 36 4.97 -1.71 -5.70
C GLY A 36 6.29 -2.32 -5.25
N THR A 37 6.93 -3.15 -6.09
CA THR A 37 8.18 -3.82 -5.73
C THR A 37 9.38 -2.90 -5.56
N ILE A 38 9.28 -1.63 -5.97
CA ILE A 38 10.27 -0.60 -5.69
C ILE A 38 10.19 -0.27 -4.20
N LEU A 39 11.14 -0.76 -3.42
CA LEU A 39 11.21 -0.52 -1.98
C LEU A 39 12.07 0.72 -1.70
N THR A 40 11.44 1.86 -1.51
CA THR A 40 12.15 3.13 -1.23
C THR A 40 13.04 3.01 0.01
N GLY A 41 12.57 2.30 1.05
CA GLY A 41 13.37 2.08 2.26
C GLY A 41 14.61 1.23 2.04
N GLU A 42 14.58 0.26 1.12
CA GLU A 42 15.76 -0.50 0.72
C GLU A 42 16.78 0.39 0.02
N ILE A 43 16.30 1.21 -0.93
CA ILE A 43 17.16 2.13 -1.69
C ILE A 43 17.81 3.15 -0.76
N VAL A 44 17.04 3.80 0.11
CA VAL A 44 17.54 4.80 1.06
C VAL A 44 18.54 4.18 2.04
N THR A 45 18.23 3.02 2.59
CA THR A 45 19.14 2.33 3.52
C THR A 45 20.44 1.98 2.83
N TYR A 46 20.38 1.41 1.62
CA TYR A 46 21.58 1.04 0.88
C TYR A 46 22.47 2.24 0.53
N ILE A 47 21.88 3.35 0.09
CA ILE A 47 22.62 4.59 -0.21
C ILE A 47 23.34 5.14 1.04
N MET A 48 22.71 5.05 2.22
CA MET A 48 23.25 5.62 3.45
C MET A 48 24.23 4.71 4.18
N THR A 49 24.09 3.41 4.07
CA THR A 49 24.84 2.45 4.90
C THR A 49 25.67 1.45 4.09
N GLY A 50 25.43 1.34 2.78
CA GLY A 50 26.00 0.27 1.95
C GLY A 50 25.37 -1.11 2.18
N GLU A 51 24.34 -1.21 3.03
CA GLU A 51 23.73 -2.48 3.44
C GLU A 51 22.23 -2.53 3.15
N SER A 52 21.69 -3.74 3.09
CA SER A 52 20.24 -3.97 2.93
C SER A 52 19.46 -3.55 4.18
N ALA A 53 18.27 -3.02 4.00
CA ALA A 53 17.34 -2.71 5.10
C ALA A 53 16.99 -3.94 5.96
N SER A 54 17.21 -5.16 5.46
CA SER A 54 17.04 -6.39 6.25
C SER A 54 18.02 -6.50 7.44
N LYS A 55 19.12 -5.76 7.40
CA LYS A 55 20.10 -5.66 8.49
C LYS A 55 19.82 -4.50 9.45
N LEU A 56 18.84 -3.65 9.12
CA LEU A 56 18.51 -2.46 9.90
C LEU A 56 17.57 -2.81 11.06
N GLY A 57 18.10 -2.80 12.26
CA GLY A 57 17.40 -3.16 13.49
C GLY A 57 16.90 -4.61 13.53
N THR A 58 16.07 -4.92 14.51
CA THR A 58 15.55 -6.28 14.71
C THR A 58 14.45 -6.67 13.73
N SER A 59 13.72 -5.67 13.21
CA SER A 59 12.59 -5.90 12.30
C SER A 59 13.01 -6.18 10.85
N GLY A 60 14.16 -5.68 10.40
CA GLY A 60 14.62 -5.74 9.02
C GLY A 60 13.61 -5.20 7.97
N ASN A 61 12.64 -4.40 8.43
CA ASN A 61 11.56 -3.90 7.59
C ASN A 61 12.01 -2.67 6.80
N PRO A 62 11.88 -2.63 5.46
CA PRO A 62 12.24 -1.47 4.65
C PRO A 62 11.21 -0.33 4.70
N GLY A 63 10.38 -0.25 5.73
CA GLY A 63 9.36 0.77 5.89
C GLY A 63 9.85 2.01 6.62
N MET A 64 9.11 3.13 6.44
CA MET A 64 9.39 4.45 7.03
C MET A 64 9.78 4.38 8.51
N ALA A 65 8.99 3.69 9.36
CA ALA A 65 9.18 3.68 10.80
C ALA A 65 10.54 3.09 11.20
N ASN A 66 10.95 1.98 10.57
CA ASN A 66 12.23 1.34 10.83
C ASN A 66 13.41 2.20 10.34
N VAL A 67 13.29 2.77 9.13
CA VAL A 67 14.33 3.68 8.60
C VAL A 67 14.44 4.94 9.46
N MET A 68 13.31 5.54 9.87
CA MET A 68 13.30 6.72 10.72
C MET A 68 13.95 6.48 12.08
N SER A 69 13.71 5.34 12.71
CA SER A 69 14.24 5.03 14.04
C SER A 69 15.75 4.79 14.04
N HIS A 70 16.33 4.32 12.93
CA HIS A 70 17.76 3.96 12.87
C HIS A 70 18.61 4.96 12.08
N LEU A 71 18.05 5.59 11.03
CA LEU A 71 18.78 6.52 10.16
C LEU A 71 18.33 7.97 10.31
N GLY A 72 17.29 8.23 11.10
CA GLY A 72 16.78 9.57 11.39
C GLY A 72 15.53 9.97 10.61
N ILE A 73 15.03 11.17 10.94
CA ILE A 73 13.72 11.65 10.47
C ILE A 73 13.70 11.87 8.96
N ILE A 74 14.73 12.51 8.40
CA ILE A 74 14.80 12.87 6.97
C ILE A 74 14.75 11.61 6.09
N PRO A 75 15.61 10.59 6.28
CA PRO A 75 15.51 9.33 5.54
C PRO A 75 14.14 8.67 5.66
N GLY A 76 13.54 8.66 6.86
CA GLY A 76 12.21 8.11 7.07
C GLY A 76 11.13 8.84 6.25
N ILE A 77 11.18 10.17 6.18
CA ILE A 77 10.27 10.98 5.35
C ILE A 77 10.47 10.68 3.87
N ILE A 78 11.69 10.54 3.39
CA ILE A 78 11.98 10.19 1.99
C ILE A 78 11.35 8.83 1.65
N VAL A 79 11.46 7.84 2.55
CA VAL A 79 10.82 6.54 2.38
C VAL A 79 9.29 6.67 2.30
N LEU A 80 8.69 7.44 3.20
CA LEU A 80 7.25 7.68 3.19
C LEU A 80 6.78 8.29 1.86
N LEU A 81 7.44 9.36 1.44
CA LEU A 81 7.08 10.06 0.20
C LEU A 81 7.25 9.19 -1.03
N GLY A 82 8.32 8.39 -1.10
CA GLY A 82 8.53 7.44 -2.20
C GLY A 82 7.49 6.33 -2.23
N ASP A 83 7.08 5.80 -1.07
CA ASP A 83 6.03 4.78 -0.99
C ASP A 83 4.64 5.35 -1.36
N ILE A 84 4.34 6.60 -0.98
CA ILE A 84 3.13 7.31 -1.41
C ILE A 84 3.16 7.52 -2.93
N LEU A 85 4.25 8.07 -3.45
CA LEU A 85 4.37 8.41 -4.88
C LEU A 85 4.18 7.20 -5.79
N LYS A 86 4.87 6.07 -5.52
CA LYS A 86 4.69 4.86 -6.33
C LYS A 86 3.26 4.33 -6.27
N CYS A 87 2.60 4.44 -5.11
CA CYS A 87 1.22 4.01 -4.95
C CYS A 87 0.26 4.91 -5.73
N VAL A 88 0.46 6.24 -5.69
CA VAL A 88 -0.31 7.20 -6.51
C VAL A 88 -0.14 6.89 -8.00
N CYS A 89 1.08 6.66 -8.47
CA CYS A 89 1.32 6.27 -9.87
C CYS A 89 0.56 4.98 -10.24
N ALA A 90 0.58 3.95 -9.38
CA ALA A 90 -0.15 2.71 -9.63
C ALA A 90 -1.68 2.92 -9.62
N MET A 91 -2.21 3.78 -8.74
CA MET A 91 -3.64 4.13 -8.73
C MET A 91 -4.06 4.87 -10.00
N LEU A 92 -3.22 5.78 -10.52
CA LEU A 92 -3.47 6.44 -11.79
C LEU A 92 -3.47 5.44 -12.95
N ILE A 93 -2.51 4.51 -13.00
CA ILE A 93 -2.51 3.41 -13.98
C ILE A 93 -3.79 2.59 -13.86
N GLY A 94 -4.21 2.24 -12.64
CA GLY A 94 -5.45 1.53 -12.40
C GLY A 94 -6.67 2.26 -12.94
N TYR A 95 -6.77 3.56 -12.68
CA TYR A 95 -7.86 4.40 -13.16
C TYR A 95 -7.89 4.52 -14.69
N TYR A 96 -6.76 4.82 -15.33
CA TYR A 96 -6.76 5.11 -16.77
C TYR A 96 -6.76 3.85 -17.65
N PHE A 97 -6.21 2.73 -17.19
CA PHE A 97 -5.96 1.57 -18.05
C PHE A 97 -6.66 0.28 -17.60
N ILE A 98 -7.15 0.19 -16.36
CA ILE A 98 -7.88 -0.99 -15.89
C ILE A 98 -9.38 -0.71 -15.86
N ASP A 99 -9.79 0.32 -15.10
CA ASP A 99 -11.19 0.73 -14.94
C ASP A 99 -11.26 2.22 -14.55
N ALA A 100 -11.89 3.05 -15.38
CA ALA A 100 -12.03 4.50 -15.17
C ALA A 100 -13.06 4.83 -14.05
N SER A 101 -12.86 4.22 -12.88
CA SER A 101 -13.71 4.38 -11.70
C SER A 101 -12.90 4.29 -10.40
N LYS A 102 -13.56 4.42 -9.26
CA LYS A 102 -12.94 4.18 -7.94
C LYS A 102 -12.41 2.76 -7.80
N THR A 103 -13.05 1.79 -8.45
CA THR A 103 -12.60 0.38 -8.48
C THR A 103 -11.23 0.27 -9.13
N GLY A 104 -10.98 0.96 -10.24
CA GLY A 104 -9.66 0.97 -10.88
C GLY A 104 -8.57 1.57 -10.00
N ILE A 105 -8.87 2.67 -9.29
CA ILE A 105 -7.97 3.26 -8.29
C ILE A 105 -7.63 2.21 -7.21
N LEU A 106 -8.64 1.55 -6.68
CA LEU A 106 -8.48 0.54 -5.62
C LEU A 106 -7.68 -0.67 -6.09
N ILE A 107 -7.93 -1.15 -7.32
CA ILE A 107 -7.16 -2.26 -7.94
C ILE A 107 -5.69 -1.86 -8.08
N GLY A 108 -5.39 -0.70 -8.68
CA GLY A 108 -4.02 -0.24 -8.88
C GLY A 108 -3.26 -0.09 -7.56
N GLY A 109 -3.89 0.51 -6.55
CA GLY A 109 -3.31 0.67 -5.22
C GLY A 109 -3.13 -0.65 -4.47
N ALA A 110 -4.08 -1.57 -4.56
CA ALA A 110 -3.99 -2.91 -3.96
C ALA A 110 -2.84 -3.72 -4.57
N LEU A 111 -2.70 -3.71 -5.89
CA LEU A 111 -1.58 -4.36 -6.59
C LEU A 111 -0.23 -3.76 -6.21
N CYS A 112 -0.14 -2.43 -6.08
CA CYS A 112 1.05 -1.77 -5.59
C CYS A 112 1.38 -2.18 -4.14
N THR A 113 0.39 -2.27 -3.27
CA THR A 113 0.57 -2.73 -1.89
C THR A 113 1.05 -4.18 -1.84
N ILE A 114 0.47 -5.06 -2.66
CA ILE A 114 0.95 -6.45 -2.80
C ILE A 114 2.40 -6.49 -3.28
N GLY A 115 2.77 -5.68 -4.27
CA GLY A 115 4.15 -5.57 -4.75
C GLY A 115 5.12 -5.08 -3.66
N HIS A 116 4.70 -4.10 -2.86
CA HIS A 116 5.47 -3.58 -1.74
C HIS A 116 5.69 -4.63 -0.65
N ASP A 117 4.68 -5.42 -0.36
CA ASP A 117 4.71 -6.44 0.68
C ASP A 117 5.43 -7.72 0.25
N PHE A 118 5.35 -8.04 -1.05
CA PHE A 118 5.89 -9.27 -1.63
C PHE A 118 6.68 -9.00 -2.91
N PRO A 119 7.79 -8.25 -2.86
CA PRO A 119 8.65 -8.01 -4.01
C PRO A 119 9.34 -9.29 -4.44
N PHE A 120 9.17 -9.70 -5.71
CA PHE A 120 9.71 -10.97 -6.24
C PHE A 120 11.23 -11.06 -6.11
N TRP A 121 11.93 -9.95 -6.32
CA TRP A 121 13.41 -9.87 -6.28
C TRP A 121 14.01 -10.00 -4.87
N ARG A 122 13.19 -9.84 -3.79
CA ARG A 122 13.59 -10.08 -2.39
C ARG A 122 13.00 -11.37 -1.82
N LYS A 123 12.77 -12.39 -2.62
CA LYS A 123 12.13 -13.66 -2.21
C LYS A 123 10.81 -13.40 -1.46
N PHE A 124 10.02 -12.45 -1.96
CA PHE A 124 8.72 -12.03 -1.42
C PHE A 124 8.76 -11.50 0.03
N LYS A 125 9.92 -10.98 0.48
CA LYS A 125 10.10 -10.36 1.80
C LYS A 125 10.22 -8.84 1.65
N GLY A 126 9.11 -8.13 1.68
CA GLY A 126 9.03 -6.68 1.54
C GLY A 126 8.60 -5.96 2.81
N GLY A 127 7.94 -4.82 2.62
CA GLY A 127 7.38 -3.98 3.67
C GLY A 127 6.14 -4.57 4.33
N LYS A 128 5.44 -3.72 5.07
CA LYS A 128 4.15 -4.03 5.73
C LYS A 128 2.96 -3.31 5.10
N GLY A 129 3.15 -2.61 4.01
CA GLY A 129 2.11 -1.95 3.23
C GLY A 129 1.34 -0.81 3.90
N VAL A 130 1.76 -0.33 5.06
CA VAL A 130 0.99 0.68 5.81
C VAL A 130 0.88 1.99 5.04
N ALA A 131 2.00 2.54 4.56
CA ALA A 131 2.01 3.80 3.81
C ALA A 131 1.24 3.69 2.49
N THR A 132 1.40 2.59 1.75
CA THR A 132 0.67 2.34 0.51
C THR A 132 -0.83 2.17 0.75
N THR A 133 -1.24 1.40 1.77
CA THR A 133 -2.65 1.22 2.14
C THR A 133 -3.29 2.54 2.59
N CYS A 134 -2.61 3.34 3.40
CA CYS A 134 -3.09 4.68 3.78
C CYS A 134 -3.28 5.58 2.56
N SER A 135 -2.36 5.53 1.58
CA SER A 135 -2.49 6.29 0.33
C SER A 135 -3.72 5.87 -0.47
N VAL A 136 -3.94 4.54 -0.59
CA VAL A 136 -5.13 3.98 -1.26
C VAL A 136 -6.41 4.49 -0.59
N ILE A 137 -6.50 4.35 0.71
CA ILE A 137 -7.69 4.71 1.51
C ILE A 137 -8.01 6.19 1.35
N PHE A 138 -6.98 7.05 1.46
CA PHE A 138 -7.18 8.50 1.37
C PHE A 138 -7.63 8.94 -0.01
N ILE A 139 -7.09 8.38 -1.09
CA ILE A 139 -7.48 8.74 -2.47
C ILE A 139 -8.81 8.10 -2.86
N TYR A 140 -9.07 6.86 -2.45
CA TYR A 140 -10.32 6.16 -2.73
C TYR A 140 -11.54 6.86 -2.13
N GLY A 141 -11.43 7.33 -0.88
CA GLY A 141 -12.51 8.02 -0.17
C GLY A 141 -11.95 9.04 0.82
N PRO A 142 -11.63 10.28 0.41
CA PRO A 142 -10.88 11.23 1.22
C PRO A 142 -11.49 11.50 2.60
N MET A 143 -12.81 11.70 2.69
CA MET A 143 -13.47 11.97 3.98
C MET A 143 -13.46 10.74 4.92
N ALA A 144 -13.88 9.58 4.41
CA ALA A 144 -13.86 8.34 5.18
C ALA A 144 -12.41 7.90 5.50
N GLY A 145 -11.49 8.11 4.56
CA GLY A 145 -10.07 7.87 4.73
C GLY A 145 -9.46 8.73 5.82
N PHE A 146 -9.80 10.01 5.87
CA PHE A 146 -9.34 10.92 6.93
C PHE A 146 -9.84 10.46 8.31
N ILE A 147 -11.11 10.11 8.44
CA ILE A 147 -11.68 9.56 9.67
C ILE A 147 -10.96 8.26 10.05
N SER A 148 -10.74 7.36 9.10
CA SER A 148 -10.05 6.09 9.31
C SER A 148 -8.62 6.28 9.81
N LEU A 149 -7.88 7.25 9.25
CA LEU A 149 -6.52 7.59 9.67
C LEU A 149 -6.51 8.18 11.09
N ILE A 150 -7.46 9.06 11.43
CA ILE A 150 -7.59 9.60 12.79
C ILE A 150 -7.85 8.47 13.80
N VAL A 151 -8.83 7.60 13.53
CA VAL A 151 -9.15 6.48 14.43
C VAL A 151 -7.97 5.53 14.56
N GLY A 152 -7.27 5.23 13.45
CA GLY A 152 -6.05 4.45 13.48
C GLY A 152 -4.94 5.08 14.33
N LEU A 153 -4.72 6.39 14.20
CA LEU A 153 -3.76 7.14 15.02
C LEU A 153 -4.15 7.13 16.51
N LEU A 154 -5.42 7.38 16.83
CA LEU A 154 -5.93 7.27 18.20
C LEU A 154 -5.72 5.87 18.76
N THR A 155 -5.97 4.84 17.96
CA THR A 155 -5.70 3.44 18.33
C THR A 155 -4.22 3.23 18.66
N VAL A 156 -3.30 3.78 17.88
CA VAL A 156 -1.85 3.71 18.17
C VAL A 156 -1.51 4.45 19.45
N ILE A 157 -2.06 5.63 19.68
CA ILE A 157 -1.82 6.43 20.89
C ILE A 157 -2.27 5.67 22.16
N VAL A 158 -3.47 5.06 22.11
CA VAL A 158 -4.03 4.30 23.23
C VAL A 158 -3.31 2.98 23.46
N THR A 159 -3.10 2.22 22.41
CA THR A 159 -2.49 0.87 22.51
C THR A 159 -0.96 0.92 22.59
N LYS A 160 -0.33 1.98 22.09
CA LYS A 160 1.12 2.14 21.88
C LYS A 160 1.71 1.16 20.86
N TYR A 161 0.90 0.51 20.01
CA TYR A 161 1.33 -0.45 19.01
C TYR A 161 0.93 0.00 17.59
N LEU A 162 1.92 0.30 16.75
CA LEU A 162 1.71 0.68 15.34
C LEU A 162 1.00 -0.42 14.54
N CYS A 163 1.27 -1.69 14.84
CA CYS A 163 0.67 -2.83 14.15
C CYS A 163 -0.86 -2.91 14.35
N VAL A 164 -1.37 -2.45 15.50
CA VAL A 164 -2.83 -2.41 15.75
C VAL A 164 -3.49 -1.34 14.90
N GLY A 165 -2.94 -0.12 14.89
CA GLY A 165 -3.45 0.96 14.05
C GLY A 165 -3.40 0.62 12.56
N ALA A 166 -2.34 -0.05 12.10
CA ALA A 166 -2.18 -0.47 10.71
C ALA A 166 -3.32 -1.39 10.22
N VAL A 167 -3.89 -2.20 11.11
CA VAL A 167 -5.03 -3.08 10.77
C VAL A 167 -6.37 -2.34 10.91
N VAL A 168 -6.51 -1.48 11.92
CA VAL A 168 -7.74 -0.74 12.18
C VAL A 168 -8.08 0.23 11.05
N ILE A 169 -7.07 0.88 10.46
CA ILE A 169 -7.26 1.83 9.36
C ILE A 169 -8.05 1.24 8.18
N PRO A 170 -7.62 0.18 7.50
CA PRO A 170 -8.38 -0.40 6.39
C PRO A 170 -9.67 -1.10 6.86
N LEU A 171 -9.74 -1.61 8.07
CA LEU A 171 -10.94 -2.24 8.63
C LEU A 171 -12.14 -1.28 8.65
N ILE A 172 -11.92 -0.02 9.04
CA ILE A 172 -12.96 1.02 9.07
C ILE A 172 -13.47 1.33 7.66
N MET A 173 -12.63 1.18 6.64
CA MET A 173 -13.00 1.48 5.26
C MET A 173 -13.89 0.42 4.60
N ILE A 174 -13.96 -0.80 5.14
CA ILE A 174 -14.73 -1.90 4.54
C ILE A 174 -16.20 -1.51 4.29
N PRO A 175 -16.98 -1.00 5.25
CA PRO A 175 -18.39 -0.66 5.01
C PRO A 175 -18.55 0.45 3.96
N PHE A 176 -17.63 1.42 3.91
CA PHE A 176 -17.65 2.47 2.89
C PHE A 176 -17.36 1.93 1.48
N ALA A 177 -16.49 0.95 1.37
CA ALA A 177 -16.19 0.28 0.11
C ALA A 177 -17.37 -0.56 -0.37
N PHE A 178 -18.02 -1.32 0.51
CA PHE A 178 -19.24 -2.07 0.18
C PHE A 178 -20.41 -1.16 -0.22
N LYS A 179 -20.50 0.04 0.36
CA LYS A 179 -21.50 1.03 -0.05
C LYS A 179 -21.31 1.50 -1.50
N ASN A 180 -20.08 1.49 -2.01
CA ASN A 180 -19.82 1.84 -3.41
C ASN A 180 -20.23 0.68 -4.33
N ASN A 181 -19.65 -0.50 -4.15
CA ASN A 181 -20.04 -1.76 -4.82
C ASN A 181 -19.40 -2.98 -4.13
N LEU A 182 -19.85 -4.18 -4.53
CA LEU A 182 -19.38 -5.45 -3.97
C LEU A 182 -17.88 -5.68 -4.21
N ILE A 183 -17.37 -5.34 -5.39
CA ILE A 183 -15.97 -5.56 -5.77
C ILE A 183 -15.04 -4.72 -4.87
N ASP A 184 -15.37 -3.45 -4.68
CA ASP A 184 -14.60 -2.56 -3.81
C ASP A 184 -14.60 -3.04 -2.36
N GLY A 185 -15.75 -3.50 -1.86
CA GLY A 185 -15.86 -4.10 -0.54
C GLY A 185 -14.97 -5.32 -0.36
N LEU A 186 -14.94 -6.22 -1.34
CA LEU A 186 -14.09 -7.40 -1.34
C LEU A 186 -12.60 -7.05 -1.43
N LEU A 187 -12.23 -6.09 -2.28
CA LEU A 187 -10.84 -5.61 -2.41
C LEU A 187 -10.36 -4.96 -1.10
N MET A 188 -11.18 -4.11 -0.48
CA MET A 188 -10.84 -3.48 0.79
C MET A 188 -10.72 -4.51 1.93
N THR A 189 -11.58 -5.52 1.94
CA THR A 189 -11.47 -6.65 2.86
C THR A 189 -10.16 -7.41 2.63
N GLY A 190 -9.80 -7.67 1.38
CA GLY A 190 -8.53 -8.30 1.02
C GLY A 190 -7.31 -7.49 1.49
N LEU A 191 -7.32 -6.15 1.31
CA LEU A 191 -6.28 -5.26 1.84
C LEU A 191 -6.20 -5.32 3.37
N THR A 192 -7.35 -5.36 4.05
CA THR A 192 -7.40 -5.47 5.52
C THR A 192 -6.79 -6.79 6.00
N LEU A 193 -7.12 -7.90 5.35
CA LEU A 193 -6.55 -9.22 5.63
C LEU A 193 -5.04 -9.25 5.34
N LEU A 194 -4.60 -8.60 4.28
CA LEU A 194 -3.17 -8.43 3.97
C LEU A 194 -2.46 -7.65 5.07
N MET A 195 -3.03 -6.53 5.54
CA MET A 195 -2.48 -5.76 6.66
C MET A 195 -2.41 -6.59 7.93
N PHE A 196 -3.46 -7.35 8.25
CA PHE A 196 -3.45 -8.27 9.38
C PHE A 196 -2.33 -9.31 9.26
N TYR A 197 -2.22 -9.97 8.11
CA TYR A 197 -1.19 -10.98 7.85
C TYR A 197 0.23 -10.41 8.01
N LYS A 198 0.52 -9.27 7.42
CA LYS A 198 1.87 -8.64 7.46
C LYS A 198 2.23 -8.10 8.85
N ASN A 199 1.26 -7.76 9.66
CA ASN A 199 1.46 -7.27 11.02
C ASN A 199 1.29 -8.36 12.09
N TYR A 200 0.81 -9.57 11.71
CA TYR A 200 0.55 -10.67 12.62
C TYR A 200 1.74 -11.04 13.53
N PRO A 201 2.99 -11.13 13.04
CA PRO A 201 4.15 -11.44 13.90
C PRO A 201 4.30 -10.46 15.07
N GLN A 202 3.99 -9.18 14.87
CA GLN A 202 4.04 -8.19 15.95
C GLN A 202 2.79 -8.23 16.84
N LEU A 203 1.62 -8.47 16.24
CA LEU A 203 0.37 -8.63 16.99
C LEU A 203 0.41 -9.83 17.95
N SER A 204 0.99 -10.95 17.51
CA SER A 204 1.07 -12.18 18.31
C SER A 204 1.91 -12.04 19.58
N ILE A 205 2.95 -11.19 19.56
CA ILE A 205 3.86 -10.98 20.69
C ILE A 205 3.43 -9.82 21.63
N ILE A 206 2.30 -9.14 21.35
CA ILE A 206 1.77 -8.10 22.24
C ILE A 206 1.48 -8.67 23.63
N LYS A 207 0.88 -9.86 23.70
CA LYS A 207 0.50 -10.51 24.96
C LYS A 207 1.70 -10.88 25.83
N THR A 208 2.86 -11.11 25.22
CA THR A 208 4.12 -11.46 25.92
C THR A 208 4.94 -10.23 26.31
N HIS A 209 4.41 -9.01 26.06
CA HIS A 209 5.10 -7.72 26.30
C HIS A 209 6.43 -7.57 25.54
N GLN A 210 6.70 -8.40 24.53
CA GLN A 210 7.91 -8.36 23.69
C GLN A 210 7.75 -7.45 22.46
N ALA A 211 6.54 -7.01 22.16
CA ALA A 211 6.30 -6.09 21.04
C ALA A 211 6.84 -4.70 21.34
N GLU A 212 7.55 -4.09 20.36
CA GLU A 212 8.06 -2.73 20.48
C GLU A 212 6.91 -1.74 20.69
N LYS A 213 6.93 -1.02 21.82
CA LYS A 213 5.99 0.05 22.13
C LYS A 213 6.45 1.35 21.48
N ASN A 214 5.57 1.97 20.71
CA ASN A 214 5.79 3.28 20.12
C ASN A 214 5.04 4.34 20.93
N ASP A 215 5.69 4.88 21.95
CA ASP A 215 5.11 5.95 22.78
C ASP A 215 5.33 7.31 22.09
N ILE A 216 4.38 7.64 21.16
CA ILE A 216 4.40 8.88 20.40
C ILE A 216 4.36 10.09 21.34
N ILE A 217 3.60 10.02 22.43
CA ILE A 217 3.45 11.13 23.39
C ILE A 217 4.73 11.36 24.17
N ALA A 218 5.38 10.30 24.66
CA ALA A 218 6.67 10.42 25.34
C ALA A 218 7.76 10.95 24.41
N GLY A 219 7.79 10.49 23.17
CA GLY A 219 8.73 10.98 22.15
C GLY A 219 8.55 12.48 21.83
N LEU A 220 7.31 12.97 21.78
CA LEU A 220 7.00 14.40 21.61
C LEU A 220 7.39 15.22 22.83
N LYS A 221 7.08 14.75 24.05
CA LYS A 221 7.45 15.44 25.29
C LYS A 221 8.96 15.60 25.43
N ASN A 222 9.74 14.55 25.15
CA ASN A 222 11.19 14.60 25.21
C ASN A 222 11.78 15.60 24.21
N LYS A 223 11.19 15.76 23.02
CA LYS A 223 11.64 16.76 22.03
C LYS A 223 11.25 18.20 22.36
N LEU A 224 10.14 18.41 23.07
CA LEU A 224 9.66 19.73 23.46
C LEU A 224 10.28 20.22 24.80
N GLY A 225 10.69 19.28 25.67
CA GLY A 225 11.32 19.59 26.94
C GLY A 225 12.82 19.87 26.89
N HIS A 226 13.46 19.72 25.73
CA HIS A 226 14.87 20.04 25.46
C HIS A 226 15.06 21.34 24.65
N LYS A 227 14.10 22.27 24.73
CA LYS A 227 14.26 23.64 24.20
C LYS A 227 14.40 24.65 25.34
#